data_42eb2c272ac12a2fbb12b4cf60f3994e
#
_entry.id   42eb2c272ac12a2fbb12b4cf60f3994e
#
_cell.length_a   1.000
_cell.length_b   1.000
_cell.length_c   1.000
_cell.angle_alpha   90.00
_cell.angle_beta   90.00
_cell.angle_gamma   90.00
#
_symmetry.space_group_name_H-M   'P 1'
#
loop_
_entity.id
_entity.type
_entity.pdbx_description
1 polymer ?
#
loop_
_entity_poly.entity_id
_entity_poly.type
_entity_poly.pdbx_seq_one_letter_code
_entity_poly.pdbx_strand_id
1 'polypeptide(L)'
;MQKCPTNQILIMKKLLTISGLFLSLLVSAQGSPDYGGGLKFNLNPEGTKYMRFIAWNQVWLRSTDLNPGSMIGDESVSSHEDAGLRRLRLLAYAQISPRYMILTHIGINNQTFINGGASGSAGTGGYGAGKKPGIFFHDAWNEYAVVLPQESKPFSLSVGAGLHYYMGLSRMTMSSTLNYLTVDAPIFNWPLIENSDQFARQIGIFAKGKYNKLEYRFSINKPFSTNQTPTNVTDASIARAVDNNNVTQWSKAGYVEYQFFDKEANFLPYKVGTYLGTKKMFNIGAGFYNAPKGTQTSVNGVIEEHPINLFAGDVFLDMPIGAKEKKMAITAYSVFYNYDFGPNYLRNLGIMNESIADPSFSGSPALAGAGNLQPMIGTGNIWYTQAGVLLPSKSEKPKVRIQPFGAYTYKNFEALEKASSQFDLGANFFLDGHHAKITTQYSTRPVYTAVDKIDKYKGEFIIQLQIYL
;
A
#
# COMPACT_ATOMS: atom_id res chain seq x y z
N MET A 1 49.27 19.63 -54.72
CA MET A 1 47.82 19.45 -54.67
C MET A 1 47.47 18.78 -53.34
N GLN A 2 47.06 19.61 -52.36
CA GLN A 2 46.63 19.13 -51.04
C GLN A 2 45.18 18.67 -51.12
N LYS A 3 44.92 17.41 -50.76
CA LYS A 3 43.54 16.88 -50.60
C LYS A 3 42.91 17.42 -49.36
N CYS A 4 41.81 18.13 -49.48
CA CYS A 4 40.96 18.67 -48.45
C CYS A 4 40.35 17.53 -47.57
N PRO A 5 40.25 17.66 -46.25
CA PRO A 5 39.79 16.60 -45.37
C PRO A 5 38.25 16.60 -45.24
N THR A 6 37.55 16.10 -46.23
CA THR A 6 36.08 15.97 -46.25
C THR A 6 35.54 15.02 -45.18
N ASN A 7 36.35 14.09 -44.68
CA ASN A 7 35.95 13.12 -43.66
C ASN A 7 35.86 13.70 -42.23
N GLN A 8 36.65 14.70 -41.88
CA GLN A 8 36.58 15.32 -40.56
C GLN A 8 35.30 16.14 -40.33
N ILE A 9 34.81 16.81 -41.38
CA ILE A 9 33.54 17.57 -41.33
C ILE A 9 32.34 16.68 -41.18
N LEU A 10 32.37 15.48 -41.77
CA LEU A 10 31.26 14.48 -41.69
C LEU A 10 31.20 13.83 -40.29
N ILE A 11 32.35 13.56 -39.67
CA ILE A 11 32.46 13.02 -38.30
C ILE A 11 32.03 14.08 -37.29
N MET A 12 32.41 15.32 -37.45
CA MET A 12 32.00 16.41 -36.58
C MET A 12 30.50 16.70 -36.67
N LYS A 13 29.90 16.64 -37.85
CA LYS A 13 28.44 16.75 -38.02
C LYS A 13 27.69 15.58 -37.37
N LYS A 14 28.17 14.36 -37.48
CA LYS A 14 27.57 13.19 -36.77
C LYS A 14 27.73 13.28 -35.26
N LEU A 15 28.86 13.72 -34.75
CA LEU A 15 29.07 13.98 -33.32
C LEU A 15 28.19 15.13 -32.78
N LEU A 16 28.00 16.21 -33.53
CA LEU A 16 27.07 17.29 -33.18
C LEU A 16 25.61 16.84 -33.21
N THR A 17 25.22 15.96 -34.16
CA THR A 17 23.86 15.41 -34.21
C THR A 17 23.60 14.45 -33.06
N ILE A 18 24.57 13.62 -32.68
CA ILE A 18 24.47 12.72 -31.52
C ILE A 18 24.48 13.53 -30.20
N SER A 19 25.32 14.58 -30.07
CA SER A 19 25.30 15.49 -28.92
C SER A 19 24.00 16.29 -28.83
N GLY A 20 23.41 16.71 -29.95
CA GLY A 20 22.09 17.35 -30.01
C GLY A 20 20.95 16.42 -29.60
N LEU A 21 21.02 15.12 -29.95
CA LEU A 21 20.05 14.11 -29.49
C LEU A 21 20.18 13.84 -27.99
N PHE A 22 21.39 13.86 -27.44
CA PHE A 22 21.56 13.70 -25.97
C PHE A 22 21.18 14.95 -25.17
N LEU A 23 21.32 16.17 -25.75
CA LEU A 23 20.83 17.39 -25.09
C LEU A 23 19.32 17.55 -25.12
N SER A 24 18.61 16.95 -26.08
CA SER A 24 17.14 16.94 -26.14
C SER A 24 16.50 15.97 -25.13
N LEU A 25 17.28 15.10 -24.49
CA LEU A 25 16.83 14.23 -23.41
C LEU A 25 16.83 14.91 -22.01
N LEU A 26 17.28 16.17 -21.93
CA LEU A 26 17.19 16.98 -20.72
C LEU A 26 15.90 17.82 -20.63
N VAL A 27 14.87 17.47 -21.40
CA VAL A 27 13.54 18.05 -21.23
C VAL A 27 12.98 17.53 -19.90
N SER A 28 12.89 18.44 -18.94
CA SER A 28 12.31 18.25 -17.63
C SER A 28 11.07 17.36 -17.71
N ALA A 29 11.18 16.16 -17.17
CA ALA A 29 10.09 15.24 -17.03
C ALA A 29 9.03 15.86 -16.10
N GLN A 30 8.01 16.50 -16.67
CA GLN A 30 6.82 16.91 -15.94
C GLN A 30 5.97 15.67 -15.66
N GLY A 31 6.36 14.94 -14.62
CA GLY A 31 5.52 13.89 -14.04
C GLY A 31 4.63 14.44 -12.94
N SER A 32 3.89 13.59 -12.25
CA SER A 32 3.32 14.00 -10.97
C SER A 32 4.46 14.49 -10.08
N PRO A 33 4.44 15.74 -9.59
CA PRO A 33 5.54 16.30 -8.80
C PRO A 33 5.82 15.50 -7.53
N ASP A 34 4.88 14.66 -7.11
CA ASP A 34 4.99 13.85 -5.90
C ASP A 34 5.76 12.54 -6.12
N TYR A 35 6.05 12.15 -7.39
CA TYR A 35 6.71 10.89 -7.75
C TYR A 35 7.98 11.07 -8.58
N GLY A 36 8.63 12.22 -8.45
CA GLY A 36 9.86 12.53 -9.19
C GLY A 36 9.67 12.60 -10.71
N GLY A 37 10.77 12.65 -11.45
CA GLY A 37 10.79 12.79 -12.91
C GLY A 37 10.26 11.54 -13.64
N GLY A 38 10.78 10.38 -13.31
CA GLY A 38 10.46 9.11 -13.99
C GLY A 38 10.73 9.11 -15.49
N LEU A 39 10.32 8.06 -16.17
CA LEU A 39 10.45 7.93 -17.62
C LEU A 39 9.18 8.46 -18.30
N LYS A 40 9.30 9.57 -19.03
CA LYS A 40 8.19 10.22 -19.75
C LYS A 40 8.49 10.36 -21.23
N PHE A 41 7.50 10.00 -22.06
CA PHE A 41 7.53 10.17 -23.51
C PHE A 41 6.42 11.13 -23.94
N ASN A 42 6.80 12.24 -24.58
CA ASN A 42 5.81 13.13 -25.19
C ASN A 42 5.29 12.50 -26.48
N LEU A 43 3.96 12.48 -26.65
CA LEU A 43 3.25 11.99 -27.83
C LEU A 43 2.93 13.10 -28.82
N ASN A 44 3.14 14.36 -28.43
CA ASN A 44 3.04 15.53 -29.29
C ASN A 44 4.11 16.57 -28.90
N PRO A 45 4.49 17.48 -29.82
CA PRO A 45 5.53 18.48 -29.57
C PRO A 45 5.24 19.38 -28.37
N GLU A 46 3.98 19.72 -28.11
CA GLU A 46 3.54 20.60 -27.06
C GLU A 46 3.61 19.94 -25.66
N GLY A 47 3.87 18.62 -25.59
CA GLY A 47 3.93 17.87 -24.33
C GLY A 47 2.60 17.73 -23.60
N THR A 48 1.47 18.07 -24.24
CA THR A 48 0.11 17.96 -23.68
C THR A 48 -0.45 16.54 -23.74
N LYS A 49 0.12 15.71 -24.63
CA LYS A 49 -0.12 14.28 -24.72
C LYS A 49 1.19 13.55 -24.41
N TYR A 50 1.15 12.64 -23.46
CA TYR A 50 2.36 11.92 -23.05
C TYR A 50 2.02 10.57 -22.42
N MET A 51 3.02 9.70 -22.40
CA MET A 51 3.00 8.45 -21.65
C MET A 51 4.11 8.49 -20.60
N ARG A 52 3.84 7.95 -19.42
CA ARG A 52 4.80 7.84 -18.33
C ARG A 52 4.84 6.44 -17.77
N PHE A 53 6.04 5.98 -17.44
CA PHE A 53 6.29 4.72 -16.76
C PHE A 53 6.91 4.97 -15.40
N ILE A 54 6.46 4.21 -14.41
CA ILE A 54 7.03 4.13 -13.08
C ILE A 54 7.23 2.65 -12.79
N ALA A 55 8.47 2.25 -12.53
CA ALA A 55 8.80 0.87 -12.22
C ALA A 55 9.50 0.80 -10.86
N TRP A 56 9.17 -0.20 -10.04
CA TRP A 56 9.86 -0.38 -8.78
C TRP A 56 9.97 -1.83 -8.35
N ASN A 57 10.98 -2.05 -7.49
CA ASN A 57 11.28 -3.32 -6.87
C ASN A 57 11.51 -3.14 -5.37
N GLN A 58 10.92 -4.04 -4.57
CA GLN A 58 11.10 -4.12 -3.13
C GLN A 58 11.46 -5.56 -2.76
N VAL A 59 12.70 -5.77 -2.34
CA VAL A 59 13.21 -7.05 -1.85
C VAL A 59 13.28 -7.01 -0.33
N TRP A 60 12.82 -8.06 0.32
CA TRP A 60 12.91 -8.25 1.75
C TRP A 60 13.90 -9.35 2.11
N LEU A 61 14.73 -9.07 3.11
CA LEU A 61 15.42 -10.04 3.94
C LEU A 61 14.79 -9.96 5.32
N ARG A 62 14.36 -11.06 5.89
CA ARG A 62 13.67 -11.05 7.17
C ARG A 62 14.03 -12.24 8.04
N SER A 63 13.97 -12.00 9.35
CA SER A 63 14.02 -13.00 10.39
C SER A 63 12.77 -12.89 11.23
N THR A 64 11.97 -13.93 11.27
CA THR A 64 10.62 -13.93 11.86
C THR A 64 10.49 -15.01 12.91
N ASP A 65 10.14 -14.63 14.14
CA ASP A 65 9.69 -15.59 15.14
C ASP A 65 8.31 -16.12 14.76
N LEU A 66 8.11 -17.42 14.84
CA LEU A 66 6.87 -18.09 14.43
C LEU A 66 5.98 -18.44 15.63
N ASN A 67 4.69 -18.53 15.39
CA ASN A 67 3.70 -18.94 16.38
C ASN A 67 3.96 -20.38 16.86
N PRO A 68 3.54 -20.74 18.07
CA PRO A 68 3.57 -22.14 18.53
C PRO A 68 2.81 -23.07 17.57
N GLY A 69 3.36 -24.24 17.31
CA GLY A 69 2.78 -25.22 16.40
C GLY A 69 2.96 -24.85 14.92
N SER A 70 4.05 -24.19 14.57
CA SER A 70 4.41 -23.86 13.20
C SER A 70 5.37 -24.87 12.60
N MET A 71 5.14 -25.20 11.33
CA MET A 71 5.98 -26.08 10.52
C MET A 71 6.25 -25.45 9.16
N ILE A 72 7.47 -25.62 8.64
CA ILE A 72 7.85 -25.23 7.27
C ILE A 72 8.41 -26.46 6.58
N GLY A 73 7.85 -26.82 5.43
CA GLY A 73 8.09 -28.12 4.83
C GLY A 73 7.64 -29.23 5.81
N ASP A 74 8.54 -30.12 6.20
CA ASP A 74 8.29 -31.21 7.14
C ASP A 74 8.94 -30.97 8.52
N GLU A 75 9.42 -29.74 8.79
CA GLU A 75 10.14 -29.43 10.02
C GLU A 75 9.36 -28.49 10.92
N SER A 76 9.21 -28.85 12.22
CA SER A 76 8.69 -27.99 13.26
C SER A 76 9.69 -26.89 13.57
N VAL A 77 9.26 -25.63 13.43
CA VAL A 77 10.16 -24.46 13.57
C VAL A 77 9.55 -23.37 14.46
N SER A 78 10.40 -22.68 15.21
CA SER A 78 10.01 -21.57 16.09
C SER A 78 10.38 -20.19 15.53
N SER A 79 11.25 -20.16 14.52
CA SER A 79 11.69 -18.97 13.79
C SER A 79 12.08 -19.35 12.37
N HIS A 80 12.12 -18.35 11.50
CA HIS A 80 12.46 -18.53 10.09
C HIS A 80 13.20 -17.32 9.54
N GLU A 81 14.23 -17.60 8.73
CA GLU A 81 14.94 -16.59 7.94
C GLU A 81 14.58 -16.76 6.48
N ASP A 82 14.20 -15.65 5.81
CA ASP A 82 13.71 -15.68 4.44
C ASP A 82 14.20 -14.48 3.63
N ALA A 83 14.26 -14.69 2.32
CA ALA A 83 14.47 -13.65 1.32
C ALA A 83 13.35 -13.72 0.29
N GLY A 84 12.64 -12.62 0.13
CA GLY A 84 11.49 -12.59 -0.77
C GLY A 84 11.35 -11.31 -1.57
N LEU A 85 10.66 -11.42 -2.70
CA LEU A 85 10.28 -10.28 -3.50
C LEU A 85 8.92 -9.76 -3.00
N ARG A 86 8.97 -8.71 -2.19
CA ARG A 86 7.74 -8.14 -1.64
C ARG A 86 6.87 -7.53 -2.72
N ARG A 87 7.49 -6.77 -3.67
CA ARG A 87 6.80 -6.18 -4.84
C ARG A 87 7.75 -5.97 -5.99
N LEU A 88 7.29 -6.32 -7.19
CA LEU A 88 7.79 -5.78 -8.46
C LEU A 88 6.60 -5.20 -9.21
N ARG A 89 6.71 -3.95 -9.67
CA ARG A 89 5.59 -3.23 -10.26
C ARG A 89 6.03 -2.45 -11.49
N LEU A 90 5.10 -2.38 -12.45
CA LEU A 90 5.17 -1.48 -13.59
C LEU A 90 3.83 -0.77 -13.72
N LEU A 91 3.85 0.55 -13.49
CA LEU A 91 2.72 1.42 -13.69
C LEU A 91 2.96 2.27 -14.93
N ALA A 92 2.03 2.25 -15.86
CA ALA A 92 2.02 3.08 -17.04
C ALA A 92 0.73 3.92 -17.06
N TYR A 93 0.86 5.20 -17.35
CA TYR A 93 -0.30 6.01 -17.68
C TYR A 93 -0.07 6.89 -18.90
N ALA A 94 -1.13 7.12 -19.66
CA ALA A 94 -1.11 7.94 -20.85
C ALA A 94 -2.14 9.07 -20.74
N GLN A 95 -1.65 10.31 -20.80
CA GLN A 95 -2.48 11.49 -21.00
C GLN A 95 -2.73 11.63 -22.50
N ILE A 96 -3.84 11.08 -23.00
CA ILE A 96 -4.17 11.04 -24.43
C ILE A 96 -4.79 12.35 -24.94
N SER A 97 -5.29 13.14 -24.02
CA SER A 97 -5.70 14.54 -24.26
C SER A 97 -5.59 15.32 -22.95
N PRO A 98 -5.72 16.64 -22.93
CA PRO A 98 -5.71 17.41 -21.68
C PRO A 98 -6.74 16.95 -20.64
N ARG A 99 -7.79 16.23 -21.07
CA ARG A 99 -8.86 15.75 -20.19
C ARG A 99 -8.89 14.25 -19.98
N TYR A 100 -8.35 13.45 -20.91
CA TYR A 100 -8.42 12.00 -20.84
C TYR A 100 -7.10 11.38 -20.43
N MET A 101 -7.17 10.49 -19.44
CA MET A 101 -6.06 9.66 -18.98
C MET A 101 -6.48 8.19 -18.94
N ILE A 102 -5.55 7.30 -19.32
CA ILE A 102 -5.64 5.85 -19.13
C ILE A 102 -4.49 5.44 -18.23
N LEU A 103 -4.75 4.57 -17.26
CA LEU A 103 -3.73 4.00 -16.38
C LEU A 103 -3.84 2.49 -16.37
N THR A 104 -2.67 1.84 -16.47
CA THR A 104 -2.50 0.39 -16.30
C THR A 104 -1.35 0.14 -15.34
N HIS A 105 -1.55 -0.77 -14.40
CA HIS A 105 -0.57 -1.14 -13.40
C HIS A 105 -0.53 -2.65 -13.28
N ILE A 106 0.63 -3.24 -13.52
CA ILE A 106 0.86 -4.69 -13.43
C ILE A 106 1.97 -4.97 -12.44
N GLY A 107 2.03 -6.19 -11.94
CA GLY A 107 3.13 -6.58 -11.09
C GLY A 107 3.00 -7.94 -10.47
N ILE A 108 3.92 -8.22 -9.56
CA ILE A 108 3.95 -9.40 -8.70
C ILE A 108 4.06 -8.98 -7.24
N ASN A 109 3.55 -9.81 -6.34
CA ASN A 109 3.63 -9.62 -4.89
C ASN A 109 4.02 -10.91 -4.18
N ASN A 110 4.67 -10.76 -3.03
CA ASN A 110 4.83 -11.81 -2.02
C ASN A 110 5.42 -13.11 -2.57
N GLN A 111 6.38 -12.98 -3.49
CA GLN A 111 7.15 -14.15 -3.91
C GLN A 111 8.13 -14.54 -2.80
N THR A 112 8.00 -15.75 -2.32
CA THR A 112 8.89 -16.37 -1.33
C THR A 112 9.67 -17.51 -1.97
N PHE A 113 10.49 -18.20 -1.20
CA PHE A 113 11.21 -19.39 -1.68
C PHE A 113 10.29 -20.60 -1.86
N ILE A 114 9.13 -20.64 -1.18
CA ILE A 114 8.14 -21.73 -1.28
C ILE A 114 7.23 -21.58 -2.47
N ASN A 115 6.74 -20.33 -2.71
CA ASN A 115 5.72 -20.08 -3.72
C ASN A 115 5.99 -18.82 -4.55
N GLY A 116 5.29 -18.68 -5.65
CA GLY A 116 5.43 -17.58 -6.57
C GLY A 116 4.69 -16.28 -6.17
N GLY A 117 4.16 -16.19 -4.95
CA GLY A 117 3.44 -15.01 -4.46
C GLY A 117 1.95 -15.23 -4.26
N ALA A 118 1.23 -14.18 -3.84
CA ALA A 118 -0.16 -14.26 -3.37
C ALA A 118 -1.17 -14.79 -4.40
N SER A 119 -0.91 -14.61 -5.67
CA SER A 119 -1.70 -15.21 -6.76
C SER A 119 -1.04 -16.45 -7.35
N GLY A 120 0.13 -16.83 -6.83
CA GLY A 120 0.81 -18.04 -7.21
C GLY A 120 0.04 -19.23 -6.72
N SER A 121 -0.63 -19.94 -7.61
CA SER A 121 -1.02 -21.29 -7.32
C SER A 121 0.22 -22.07 -6.88
N ALA A 122 0.10 -22.87 -5.84
CA ALA A 122 1.05 -23.94 -5.61
C ALA A 122 1.23 -24.64 -6.95
N GLY A 123 2.47 -24.77 -7.40
CA GLY A 123 2.75 -25.33 -8.72
C GLY A 123 2.08 -26.67 -8.89
N THR A 124 1.25 -26.77 -9.89
CA THR A 124 0.48 -27.97 -10.20
C THR A 124 1.14 -28.83 -11.28
N GLY A 125 2.28 -28.50 -11.74
CA GLY A 125 2.93 -29.25 -12.84
C GLY A 125 4.42 -29.42 -12.59
N GLY A 126 4.89 -30.58 -12.39
CA GLY A 126 6.28 -30.98 -12.40
C GLY A 126 7.24 -30.16 -11.52
N TYR A 127 8.49 -30.50 -11.57
CA TYR A 127 9.53 -29.82 -10.81
C TYR A 127 9.68 -28.35 -11.24
N GLY A 128 9.63 -27.44 -10.28
CA GLY A 128 9.76 -25.99 -10.52
C GLY A 128 8.47 -25.25 -10.89
N ALA A 129 7.37 -25.95 -11.14
CA ALA A 129 6.07 -25.31 -11.35
C ALA A 129 5.58 -24.64 -10.06
N GLY A 130 5.00 -23.43 -10.19
CA GLY A 130 4.53 -22.63 -9.06
C GLY A 130 5.63 -21.89 -8.28
N LYS A 131 6.89 -22.08 -8.64
CA LYS A 131 8.01 -21.35 -8.03
C LYS A 131 8.20 -19.95 -8.64
N LYS A 132 7.68 -19.74 -9.83
CA LYS A 132 7.71 -18.42 -10.50
C LYS A 132 6.48 -17.60 -10.10
N PRO A 133 6.64 -16.26 -9.96
CA PRO A 133 5.53 -15.39 -9.62
C PRO A 133 4.49 -15.32 -10.74
N GLY A 134 3.23 -15.25 -10.37
CA GLY A 134 2.16 -14.85 -11.26
C GLY A 134 2.16 -13.33 -11.46
N ILE A 135 2.08 -12.88 -12.69
CA ILE A 135 1.87 -11.47 -13.03
C ILE A 135 0.36 -11.19 -13.03
N PHE A 136 -0.05 -10.11 -12.38
CA PHE A 136 -1.45 -9.70 -12.33
C PHE A 136 -1.60 -8.20 -12.59
N PHE A 137 -2.79 -7.81 -13.05
CA PHE A 137 -3.17 -6.42 -13.17
C PHE A 137 -3.61 -5.89 -11.81
N HIS A 138 -2.95 -4.81 -11.36
CA HIS A 138 -3.37 -4.07 -10.18
C HIS A 138 -4.45 -3.06 -10.51
N ASP A 139 -4.21 -2.25 -11.54
CA ASP A 139 -5.11 -1.17 -11.94
C ASP A 139 -5.30 -1.22 -13.44
N ALA A 140 -6.53 -1.00 -13.90
CA ALA A 140 -6.89 -0.84 -15.29
C ALA A 140 -8.12 0.08 -15.35
N TRP A 141 -7.89 1.37 -15.47
CA TRP A 141 -8.95 2.35 -15.41
C TRP A 141 -8.68 3.55 -16.32
N ASN A 142 -9.72 4.33 -16.59
CA ASN A 142 -9.64 5.58 -17.31
C ASN A 142 -10.32 6.70 -16.53
N GLU A 143 -9.92 7.94 -16.84
CA GLU A 143 -10.37 9.14 -16.15
C GLU A 143 -10.63 10.26 -17.15
N TYR A 144 -11.68 11.02 -16.89
CA TYR A 144 -12.02 12.24 -17.60
C TYR A 144 -12.06 13.43 -16.65
N ALA A 145 -11.30 14.48 -16.93
CA ALA A 145 -11.33 15.73 -16.19
C ALA A 145 -12.54 16.59 -16.67
N VAL A 146 -13.62 16.54 -15.91
CA VAL A 146 -14.83 17.35 -16.15
C VAL A 146 -14.49 18.82 -15.97
N VAL A 147 -13.80 19.14 -14.87
CA VAL A 147 -13.25 20.46 -14.59
C VAL A 147 -11.75 20.30 -14.36
N LEU A 148 -10.96 20.81 -15.31
CA LEU A 148 -9.50 20.74 -15.25
C LEU A 148 -8.98 21.47 -14.01
N PRO A 149 -8.02 20.88 -13.28
CA PRO A 149 -7.31 21.58 -12.23
C PRO A 149 -6.52 22.75 -12.83
N GLN A 150 -6.73 23.94 -12.28
CA GLN A 150 -6.03 25.16 -12.65
C GLN A 150 -5.67 25.92 -11.36
N GLU A 151 -4.49 26.52 -11.30
CA GLU A 151 -4.04 27.27 -10.12
C GLU A 151 -4.97 28.45 -9.79
N SER A 152 -5.52 29.08 -10.82
CA SER A 152 -6.44 30.23 -10.70
C SER A 152 -7.88 29.86 -10.32
N LYS A 153 -8.24 28.57 -10.34
CA LYS A 153 -9.60 28.11 -10.04
C LYS A 153 -9.66 27.27 -8.79
N PRO A 154 -10.60 27.53 -7.88
CA PRO A 154 -10.70 26.77 -6.64
C PRO A 154 -11.16 25.33 -6.83
N PHE A 155 -11.88 25.03 -7.91
CA PHE A 155 -12.59 23.77 -8.11
C PHE A 155 -12.01 22.96 -9.26
N SER A 156 -11.84 21.67 -9.02
CA SER A 156 -11.52 20.66 -10.03
C SER A 156 -12.36 19.41 -9.79
N LEU A 157 -12.68 18.69 -10.87
CA LEU A 157 -13.45 17.45 -10.81
C LEU A 157 -13.00 16.52 -11.93
N SER A 158 -12.61 15.30 -11.56
CA SER A 158 -12.41 14.19 -12.48
C SER A 158 -13.33 13.04 -12.12
N VAL A 159 -13.81 12.33 -13.13
CA VAL A 159 -14.59 11.09 -13.01
C VAL A 159 -13.87 9.98 -13.75
N GLY A 160 -13.94 8.77 -13.24
CA GLY A 160 -13.26 7.63 -13.87
C GLY A 160 -13.98 6.32 -13.57
N ALA A 161 -13.55 5.28 -14.29
CA ALA A 161 -14.12 3.93 -14.17
C ALA A 161 -13.08 2.87 -14.52
N GLY A 162 -13.26 1.69 -13.93
CA GLY A 162 -12.43 0.51 -14.18
C GLY A 162 -12.07 -0.24 -12.90
N LEU A 163 -11.04 -1.06 -12.99
CA LEU A 163 -10.38 -1.66 -11.82
C LEU A 163 -9.44 -0.60 -11.24
N HIS A 164 -9.76 -0.05 -10.07
CA HIS A 164 -9.06 1.10 -9.53
C HIS A 164 -8.67 0.92 -8.07
N TYR A 165 -7.69 1.73 -7.63
CA TYR A 165 -7.26 1.76 -6.25
C TYR A 165 -8.39 2.25 -5.35
N TYR A 166 -8.50 1.64 -4.16
CA TYR A 166 -9.53 2.00 -3.18
C TYR A 166 -9.43 3.47 -2.79
N MET A 167 -10.47 4.23 -3.07
CA MET A 167 -10.49 5.70 -2.93
C MET A 167 -11.29 6.18 -1.72
N GLY A 168 -11.23 5.44 -0.63
CA GLY A 168 -11.92 5.83 0.60
C GLY A 168 -11.20 5.43 1.86
N LEU A 169 -11.83 5.69 3.00
CA LEU A 169 -11.53 5.35 4.37
C LEU A 169 -10.43 6.23 5.00
N SER A 170 -9.16 6.14 4.60
CA SER A 170 -8.09 6.94 5.21
C SER A 170 -7.01 7.31 4.20
N ARG A 171 -6.14 8.23 4.59
CA ARG A 171 -4.94 8.55 3.83
C ARG A 171 -4.06 7.31 3.62
N MET A 172 -3.87 6.50 4.69
CA MET A 172 -3.02 5.31 4.63
C MET A 172 -3.59 4.24 3.69
N THR A 173 -4.91 4.09 3.61
CA THR A 173 -5.58 3.19 2.66
C THR A 173 -5.22 3.52 1.21
N MET A 174 -4.93 4.78 0.91
CA MET A 174 -4.59 5.27 -0.42
C MET A 174 -3.09 5.61 -0.58
N SER A 175 -2.25 5.24 0.37
CA SER A 175 -0.82 5.61 0.33
C SER A 175 -0.04 4.81 -0.70
N SER A 176 0.96 5.47 -1.28
CA SER A 176 1.93 4.86 -2.18
C SER A 176 2.91 3.98 -1.41
N THR A 177 3.09 2.75 -1.87
CA THR A 177 4.10 1.83 -1.31
C THR A 177 5.55 2.31 -1.49
N LEU A 178 5.79 3.33 -2.33
CA LEU A 178 7.10 3.90 -2.60
C LEU A 178 7.59 4.85 -1.50
N ASN A 179 6.66 5.46 -0.75
CA ASN A 179 6.97 6.60 0.11
C ASN A 179 6.64 6.31 1.59
N TYR A 180 6.42 5.06 1.99
CA TYR A 180 6.15 4.75 3.39
C TYR A 180 7.28 5.20 4.31
N LEU A 181 6.90 5.63 5.51
CA LEU A 181 7.82 5.88 6.62
C LEU A 181 8.30 4.54 7.20
N THR A 182 7.39 3.63 7.48
CA THR A 182 7.65 2.25 7.88
C THR A 182 8.03 1.37 6.69
N VAL A 183 8.46 0.15 6.93
CA VAL A 183 8.81 -0.81 5.86
C VAL A 183 7.62 -1.12 4.96
N ASP A 184 6.42 -1.18 5.56
CA ASP A 184 5.14 -1.37 4.87
C ASP A 184 4.01 -0.79 5.72
N ALA A 185 2.83 -0.55 5.13
CA ALA A 185 1.64 -0.23 5.91
C ALA A 185 1.06 -1.52 6.52
N PRO A 186 0.64 -1.50 7.79
CA PRO A 186 -0.08 -2.63 8.38
C PRO A 186 -1.34 -2.99 7.59
N ILE A 187 -1.64 -4.30 7.46
CA ILE A 187 -2.70 -4.82 6.59
C ILE A 187 -4.09 -4.27 6.95
N PHE A 188 -4.36 -3.97 8.20
CA PHE A 188 -5.65 -3.39 8.59
C PHE A 188 -5.98 -2.05 7.90
N ASN A 189 -5.00 -1.37 7.29
CA ASN A 189 -5.25 -0.20 6.45
C ASN A 189 -5.92 -0.57 5.11
N TRP A 190 -5.96 -1.86 4.75
CA TRP A 190 -6.68 -2.40 3.60
C TRP A 190 -7.72 -3.41 4.05
N PRO A 191 -8.75 -2.99 4.78
CA PRO A 191 -9.67 -3.88 5.48
C PRO A 191 -10.53 -4.74 4.55
N LEU A 192 -10.61 -4.38 3.26
CA LEU A 192 -11.46 -5.04 2.28
C LEU A 192 -10.73 -6.08 1.43
N ILE A 193 -9.67 -6.68 1.94
CA ILE A 193 -8.86 -7.64 1.17
C ILE A 193 -9.72 -8.75 0.55
N GLU A 194 -10.73 -9.29 1.26
CA GLU A 194 -11.61 -10.34 0.69
C GLU A 194 -12.73 -9.81 -0.20
N ASN A 195 -13.11 -8.54 -0.05
CA ASN A 195 -14.12 -7.87 -0.89
C ASN A 195 -13.50 -7.13 -2.08
N SER A 196 -12.18 -7.19 -2.22
CA SER A 196 -11.40 -6.65 -3.31
C SER A 196 -10.60 -7.77 -4.00
N ASP A 197 -9.69 -7.41 -4.89
CA ASP A 197 -8.74 -8.30 -5.56
C ASP A 197 -7.61 -8.82 -4.65
N GLN A 198 -7.75 -8.75 -3.33
CA GLN A 198 -6.72 -9.00 -2.31
C GLN A 198 -5.58 -7.96 -2.25
N PHE A 199 -5.63 -6.92 -3.09
CA PHE A 199 -4.65 -5.83 -3.15
C PHE A 199 -5.32 -4.45 -3.04
N ALA A 200 -6.54 -4.40 -2.48
CA ALA A 200 -7.35 -3.21 -2.27
C ALA A 200 -7.85 -2.53 -3.56
N ARG A 201 -8.05 -3.29 -4.66
CA ARG A 201 -8.69 -2.80 -5.89
C ARG A 201 -10.11 -3.33 -5.98
N GLN A 202 -10.96 -2.48 -6.52
CA GLN A 202 -12.36 -2.80 -6.82
C GLN A 202 -12.75 -2.28 -8.19
N ILE A 203 -13.73 -2.93 -8.81
CA ILE A 203 -14.30 -2.49 -10.09
C ILE A 203 -15.44 -1.53 -9.81
N GLY A 204 -15.36 -0.33 -10.39
CA GLY A 204 -16.41 0.67 -10.17
C GLY A 204 -16.17 1.97 -10.89
N ILE A 205 -16.87 2.99 -10.41
CA ILE A 205 -16.77 4.38 -10.86
C ILE A 205 -16.33 5.24 -9.69
N PHE A 206 -15.56 6.28 -9.98
CA PHE A 206 -15.08 7.21 -8.97
C PHE A 206 -15.15 8.66 -9.43
N ALA A 207 -15.21 9.56 -8.46
CA ALA A 207 -15.05 10.99 -8.64
C ALA A 207 -13.98 11.48 -7.66
N LYS A 208 -13.09 12.36 -8.12
CA LYS A 208 -12.09 13.02 -7.28
C LYS A 208 -11.90 14.46 -7.70
N GLY A 209 -11.49 15.28 -6.76
CA GLY A 209 -11.23 16.67 -7.05
C GLY A 209 -10.79 17.46 -5.84
N LYS A 210 -10.76 18.78 -6.02
CA LYS A 210 -10.45 19.74 -4.97
C LYS A 210 -11.40 20.92 -5.00
N TYR A 211 -11.66 21.46 -3.83
CA TYR A 211 -12.22 22.80 -3.66
C TYR A 211 -11.28 23.59 -2.74
N ASN A 212 -10.46 24.46 -3.31
CA ASN A 212 -9.38 25.15 -2.61
C ASN A 212 -8.38 24.17 -1.94
N LYS A 213 -8.43 24.10 -0.60
CA LYS A 213 -7.61 23.23 0.25
C LYS A 213 -8.32 21.93 0.64
N LEU A 214 -9.60 21.80 0.32
CA LEU A 214 -10.37 20.59 0.52
C LEU A 214 -10.15 19.64 -0.66
N GLU A 215 -9.62 18.45 -0.42
CA GLU A 215 -9.58 17.36 -1.38
C GLU A 215 -10.71 16.37 -1.07
N TYR A 216 -11.34 15.84 -2.11
CA TYR A 216 -12.40 14.85 -1.97
C TYR A 216 -12.23 13.71 -2.98
N ARG A 217 -12.64 12.52 -2.56
CA ARG A 217 -12.66 11.28 -3.36
C ARG A 217 -13.88 10.47 -2.95
N PHE A 218 -14.64 10.00 -3.94
CA PHE A 218 -15.80 9.13 -3.74
C PHE A 218 -15.81 8.04 -4.79
N SER A 219 -16.27 6.86 -4.42
CA SER A 219 -16.43 5.75 -5.35
C SER A 219 -17.69 4.94 -5.06
N ILE A 220 -18.20 4.34 -6.11
CA ILE A 220 -19.27 3.32 -6.06
C ILE A 220 -18.73 2.11 -6.77
N ASN A 221 -18.59 1.01 -6.05
CA ASN A 221 -17.91 -0.18 -6.53
C ASN A 221 -18.82 -1.39 -6.46
N LYS A 222 -18.52 -2.37 -7.32
CA LYS A 222 -19.05 -3.72 -7.23
C LYS A 222 -18.02 -4.58 -6.51
N PRO A 223 -18.22 -4.97 -5.24
CA PRO A 223 -17.31 -5.85 -4.54
C PRO A 223 -17.15 -7.19 -5.26
N PHE A 224 -15.97 -7.79 -5.18
CA PHE A 224 -15.78 -9.15 -5.68
C PHE A 224 -16.62 -10.14 -4.86
N SER A 225 -17.16 -11.15 -5.53
CA SER A 225 -17.98 -12.15 -4.88
C SER A 225 -17.17 -12.98 -3.89
N THR A 226 -17.71 -13.14 -2.69
CA THR A 226 -17.18 -14.02 -1.65
C THR A 226 -18.26 -14.98 -1.20
N ASN A 227 -17.89 -16.18 -0.75
CA ASN A 227 -18.84 -17.26 -0.44
C ASN A 227 -18.39 -18.12 0.75
N GLN A 228 -17.80 -17.51 1.77
CA GLN A 228 -17.46 -18.23 2.99
C GLN A 228 -18.75 -18.68 3.70
N THR A 229 -18.75 -19.91 4.19
CA THR A 229 -19.88 -20.46 4.93
C THR A 229 -19.72 -20.17 6.41
N PRO A 230 -20.67 -19.46 7.07
CA PRO A 230 -20.59 -19.21 8.49
C PRO A 230 -20.79 -20.50 9.28
N THR A 231 -20.05 -20.64 10.37
CA THR A 231 -20.27 -21.73 11.32
C THR A 231 -21.62 -21.56 11.97
N ASN A 232 -22.45 -22.62 11.91
CA ASN A 232 -23.75 -22.61 12.61
C ASN A 232 -23.54 -22.79 14.11
N VAL A 233 -24.11 -21.88 14.89
CA VAL A 233 -24.08 -21.91 16.36
C VAL A 233 -25.53 -21.88 16.91
N THR A 234 -25.69 -22.26 18.17
CA THR A 234 -27.00 -22.19 18.86
C THR A 234 -27.15 -20.91 19.69
N ASP A 235 -26.04 -20.28 20.04
CA ASP A 235 -25.97 -19.02 20.80
C ASP A 235 -25.51 -17.89 19.89
N ALA A 236 -26.33 -16.86 19.71
CA ALA A 236 -26.04 -15.71 18.90
C ALA A 236 -24.84 -14.89 19.41
N SER A 237 -24.54 -14.94 20.71
CA SER A 237 -23.43 -14.18 21.29
C SER A 237 -22.04 -14.66 20.82
N ILE A 238 -21.94 -15.93 20.40
CA ILE A 238 -20.71 -16.52 19.86
C ILE A 238 -20.72 -16.63 18.34
N ALA A 239 -21.81 -16.19 17.67
CA ALA A 239 -21.87 -16.17 16.22
C ALA A 239 -20.77 -15.30 15.65
N ARG A 240 -20.06 -15.80 14.64
CA ARG A 240 -18.99 -15.09 13.97
C ARG A 240 -19.36 -14.80 12.53
N ALA A 241 -19.36 -13.53 12.16
CA ALA A 241 -19.57 -13.12 10.79
C ALA A 241 -18.38 -13.53 9.90
N VAL A 242 -18.68 -13.97 8.68
CA VAL A 242 -17.70 -14.32 7.64
C VAL A 242 -18.04 -13.60 6.34
N ASP A 243 -17.05 -13.43 5.46
CA ASP A 243 -17.24 -12.78 4.18
C ASP A 243 -18.15 -13.63 3.29
N ASN A 244 -19.33 -13.11 3.02
CA ASN A 244 -20.29 -13.71 2.09
C ASN A 244 -21.19 -12.62 1.51
N ASN A 245 -21.07 -12.41 0.21
CA ASN A 245 -21.83 -11.41 -0.52
C ASN A 245 -22.34 -11.98 -1.86
N ASN A 246 -22.84 -13.22 -1.87
CA ASN A 246 -23.29 -13.94 -3.07
C ASN A 246 -24.20 -13.09 -3.97
N VAL A 247 -25.04 -12.24 -3.37
CA VAL A 247 -25.82 -11.23 -4.10
C VAL A 247 -25.19 -9.87 -3.85
N THR A 248 -24.13 -9.60 -4.60
CA THR A 248 -23.35 -8.36 -4.46
C THR A 248 -24.20 -7.11 -4.61
N GLN A 249 -24.25 -6.31 -3.56
CA GLN A 249 -24.74 -4.94 -3.59
C GLN A 249 -23.62 -3.99 -4.01
N TRP A 250 -23.98 -2.81 -4.52
CA TRP A 250 -23.02 -1.74 -4.75
C TRP A 250 -22.51 -1.21 -3.42
N SER A 251 -21.20 -1.17 -3.25
CA SER A 251 -20.56 -0.50 -2.11
C SER A 251 -20.31 0.98 -2.41
N LYS A 252 -20.19 1.77 -1.36
CA LYS A 252 -19.91 3.21 -1.42
C LYS A 252 -18.70 3.49 -0.54
N ALA A 253 -17.79 4.32 -1.03
CA ALA A 253 -16.65 4.77 -0.27
C ALA A 253 -16.39 6.24 -0.48
N GLY A 254 -15.83 6.91 0.50
CA GLY A 254 -15.48 8.32 0.38
C GLY A 254 -14.39 8.71 1.38
N TYR A 255 -13.59 9.69 0.97
CA TYR A 255 -12.57 10.31 1.80
C TYR A 255 -12.49 11.79 1.48
N VAL A 256 -12.44 12.61 2.51
CA VAL A 256 -12.22 14.05 2.43
C VAL A 256 -11.05 14.44 3.29
N GLU A 257 -10.24 15.39 2.81
CA GLU A 257 -9.04 15.86 3.49
C GLU A 257 -8.90 17.36 3.34
N TYR A 258 -8.67 18.07 4.43
CA TYR A 258 -8.34 19.49 4.40
C TYR A 258 -6.83 19.70 4.56
N GLN A 259 -6.20 20.40 3.61
CA GLN A 259 -4.76 20.65 3.50
C GLN A 259 -4.45 22.06 4.01
N PHE A 260 -3.93 22.19 5.23
CA PHE A 260 -3.76 23.49 5.89
C PHE A 260 -2.64 24.34 5.28
N PHE A 261 -1.57 23.70 4.80
CA PHE A 261 -0.40 24.37 4.24
C PHE A 261 -0.25 24.12 2.74
N ASP A 262 0.77 23.40 2.32
CA ASP A 262 0.99 23.08 0.92
C ASP A 262 -0.05 22.11 0.39
N LYS A 263 -0.38 22.24 -0.89
CA LYS A 263 -1.32 21.32 -1.55
C LYS A 263 -0.58 20.11 -2.12
N GLU A 264 -1.19 18.94 -2.00
CA GLU A 264 -0.73 17.73 -2.68
C GLU A 264 -1.30 17.65 -4.10
N ALA A 265 -0.63 16.91 -4.99
CA ALA A 265 -1.23 16.55 -6.26
C ALA A 265 -2.39 15.55 -6.04
N ASN A 266 -3.44 15.70 -6.85
CA ASN A 266 -4.56 14.75 -6.89
C ASN A 266 -4.66 14.08 -8.28
N PHE A 267 -3.52 14.01 -8.97
CA PHE A 267 -3.45 13.43 -10.32
C PHE A 267 -3.50 11.90 -10.26
N LEU A 268 -2.55 11.28 -9.54
CA LEU A 268 -2.61 9.85 -9.23
C LEU A 268 -3.37 9.62 -7.90
N PRO A 269 -3.97 8.44 -7.73
CA PRO A 269 -4.73 8.14 -6.50
C PRO A 269 -3.88 7.96 -5.25
N TYR A 270 -2.57 7.83 -5.40
CA TYR A 270 -1.65 7.41 -4.34
C TYR A 270 -1.16 8.60 -3.51
N LYS A 271 -1.37 8.56 -2.19
CA LYS A 271 -0.88 9.55 -1.23
C LYS A 271 0.59 9.29 -0.86
N VAL A 272 1.35 10.37 -0.67
CA VAL A 272 2.75 10.30 -0.24
C VAL A 272 2.83 10.12 1.27
N GLY A 273 3.66 9.17 1.73
CA GLY A 273 3.88 8.89 3.15
C GLY A 273 4.91 9.82 3.81
N THR A 274 5.93 10.29 3.07
CA THR A 274 6.87 11.33 3.52
C THR A 274 7.44 12.10 2.35
N TYR A 275 7.49 13.42 2.49
CA TYR A 275 8.05 14.36 1.51
C TYR A 275 9.51 14.71 1.79
N LEU A 276 10.12 14.13 2.83
CA LEU A 276 11.51 14.41 3.24
C LEU A 276 11.79 15.89 3.47
N GLY A 277 10.78 16.65 3.92
CA GLY A 277 10.89 18.09 4.19
C GLY A 277 10.85 18.98 2.95
N THR A 278 10.49 18.46 1.77
CA THR A 278 10.34 19.30 0.56
C THR A 278 9.01 20.04 0.52
N LYS A 279 8.05 19.66 1.34
CA LYS A 279 6.76 20.33 1.53
C LYS A 279 6.47 20.58 3.02
N LYS A 280 5.55 21.51 3.27
CA LYS A 280 4.95 21.73 4.58
C LYS A 280 3.53 21.19 4.56
N MET A 281 3.33 20.03 5.15
CA MET A 281 2.05 19.35 5.16
C MET A 281 1.49 19.30 6.58
N PHE A 282 0.24 19.69 6.72
CA PHE A 282 -0.60 19.37 7.87
C PHE A 282 -2.02 19.18 7.33
N ASN A 283 -2.50 17.94 7.40
CA ASN A 283 -3.77 17.55 6.81
C ASN A 283 -4.60 16.83 7.86
N ILE A 284 -5.91 17.06 7.82
CA ILE A 284 -6.89 16.31 8.61
C ILE A 284 -7.87 15.70 7.63
N GLY A 285 -8.10 14.41 7.75
CA GLY A 285 -8.97 13.65 6.88
C GLY A 285 -9.97 12.78 7.62
N ALA A 286 -11.03 12.41 6.90
CA ALA A 286 -12.01 11.44 7.36
C ALA A 286 -12.59 10.68 6.17
N GLY A 287 -12.94 9.43 6.39
CA GLY A 287 -13.51 8.61 5.34
C GLY A 287 -14.41 7.50 5.85
N PHE A 288 -15.10 6.88 4.90
CA PHE A 288 -16.02 5.81 5.15
C PHE A 288 -16.03 4.77 4.03
N TYR A 289 -16.49 3.57 4.36
CA TYR A 289 -16.88 2.54 3.43
C TYR A 289 -18.18 1.89 3.93
N ASN A 290 -19.11 1.66 3.02
CA ASN A 290 -20.36 0.94 3.30
C ASN A 290 -20.63 -0.08 2.20
N ALA A 291 -20.88 -1.33 2.56
CA ALA A 291 -21.34 -2.40 1.68
C ALA A 291 -22.50 -3.13 2.34
N PRO A 292 -23.73 -2.97 1.84
CA PRO A 292 -24.86 -3.74 2.32
C PRO A 292 -24.62 -5.25 2.09
N LYS A 293 -24.97 -6.09 3.06
CA LYS A 293 -24.90 -7.55 2.94
C LYS A 293 -23.51 -8.09 2.59
N GLY A 294 -22.47 -7.53 3.24
CA GLY A 294 -21.09 -7.94 2.98
C GLY A 294 -20.63 -9.18 3.70
N THR A 295 -21.29 -9.54 4.81
CA THR A 295 -20.96 -10.69 5.66
C THR A 295 -22.23 -11.42 6.12
N GLN A 296 -22.05 -12.62 6.68
CA GLN A 296 -23.15 -13.45 7.17
C GLN A 296 -22.78 -14.19 8.46
N THR A 297 -23.79 -14.43 9.31
CA THR A 297 -23.73 -15.36 10.44
C THR A 297 -24.75 -16.49 10.24
N SER A 298 -24.62 -17.58 11.02
CA SER A 298 -25.59 -18.67 11.09
C SER A 298 -25.91 -19.00 12.54
N VAL A 299 -27.20 -18.86 12.92
CA VAL A 299 -27.68 -19.18 14.28
C VAL A 299 -28.89 -20.09 14.16
N ASN A 300 -28.83 -21.23 14.78
CA ASN A 300 -29.88 -22.28 14.70
C ASN A 300 -30.29 -22.63 13.25
N GLY A 301 -29.33 -22.60 12.33
CA GLY A 301 -29.56 -22.86 10.90
C GLY A 301 -30.15 -21.67 10.13
N VAL A 302 -30.39 -20.54 10.76
CA VAL A 302 -30.85 -19.31 10.12
C VAL A 302 -29.66 -18.46 9.74
N ILE A 303 -29.60 -18.08 8.46
CA ILE A 303 -28.58 -17.16 7.94
C ILE A 303 -29.05 -15.71 8.12
N GLU A 304 -28.20 -14.90 8.70
CA GLU A 304 -28.41 -13.47 8.83
C GLU A 304 -27.28 -12.71 8.08
N GLU A 305 -27.68 -11.77 7.21
CA GLU A 305 -26.77 -10.93 6.43
C GLU A 305 -26.47 -9.64 7.19
N HIS A 306 -25.20 -9.21 7.21
CA HIS A 306 -24.78 -7.99 7.88
C HIS A 306 -24.12 -7.01 6.89
N PRO A 307 -24.33 -5.70 7.08
CA PRO A 307 -23.58 -4.68 6.33
C PRO A 307 -22.14 -4.61 6.82
N ILE A 308 -21.25 -4.17 5.94
CA ILE A 308 -19.92 -3.69 6.31
C ILE A 308 -20.01 -2.18 6.41
N ASN A 309 -19.66 -1.61 7.58
CA ASN A 309 -19.59 -0.18 7.85
C ASN A 309 -18.23 0.16 8.45
N LEU A 310 -17.42 0.91 7.72
CA LEU A 310 -16.08 1.28 8.16
C LEU A 310 -15.97 2.78 8.20
N PHE A 311 -15.37 3.33 9.26
CA PHE A 311 -15.10 4.74 9.41
C PHE A 311 -13.65 4.96 9.85
N ALA A 312 -13.06 6.08 9.40
CA ALA A 312 -11.75 6.51 9.84
C ALA A 312 -11.67 8.02 9.96
N GLY A 313 -10.85 8.47 10.91
CA GLY A 313 -10.38 9.85 11.00
C GLY A 313 -8.88 9.86 11.12
N ASP A 314 -8.18 10.72 10.38
CA ASP A 314 -6.73 10.76 10.36
C ASP A 314 -6.13 12.16 10.36
N VAL A 315 -4.86 12.22 10.78
CA VAL A 315 -4.03 13.43 10.77
C VAL A 315 -2.67 13.08 10.17
N PHE A 316 -2.21 13.91 9.24
CA PHE A 316 -0.89 13.80 8.62
C PHE A 316 -0.09 15.06 8.79
N LEU A 317 1.16 14.92 9.21
CA LEU A 317 2.15 15.97 9.35
C LEU A 317 3.42 15.57 8.61
N ASP A 318 3.93 16.43 7.72
CA ASP A 318 5.28 16.32 7.17
C ASP A 318 5.80 17.72 6.90
N MET A 319 6.85 18.12 7.60
CA MET A 319 7.38 19.47 7.45
C MET A 319 8.85 19.58 7.78
N PRO A 320 9.58 20.51 7.13
CA PRO A 320 10.93 20.85 7.52
C PRO A 320 10.94 21.44 8.92
N ILE A 321 11.95 21.10 9.70
CA ILE A 321 12.16 21.59 11.08
C ILE A 321 13.59 22.11 11.27
N GLY A 322 13.77 22.99 12.24
CA GLY A 322 15.07 23.57 12.58
C GLY A 322 15.61 24.52 11.51
N ALA A 323 16.92 24.76 11.56
CA ALA A 323 17.60 25.64 10.61
C ALA A 323 17.57 25.04 9.19
N LYS A 324 17.27 25.85 8.17
CA LYS A 324 17.12 25.43 6.76
C LYS A 324 18.35 24.69 6.22
N GLU A 325 19.54 25.09 6.69
CA GLU A 325 20.82 24.52 6.27
C GLU A 325 20.98 23.06 6.74
N LYS A 326 20.30 22.68 7.82
CA LYS A 326 20.34 21.32 8.36
C LYS A 326 19.45 20.35 7.59
N LYS A 327 18.50 20.84 6.81
CA LYS A 327 17.57 20.05 5.98
C LYS A 327 16.87 18.92 6.78
N MET A 328 16.50 19.22 8.04
CA MET A 328 15.76 18.28 8.88
C MET A 328 14.28 18.33 8.56
N ALA A 329 13.58 17.22 8.80
CA ALA A 329 12.13 17.16 8.68
C ALA A 329 11.53 16.22 9.73
N ILE A 330 10.28 16.47 10.10
CA ILE A 330 9.45 15.56 10.88
C ILE A 330 8.32 15.04 10.00
N THR A 331 8.08 13.75 10.06
CA THR A 331 6.92 13.08 9.44
C THR A 331 6.14 12.37 10.54
N ALA A 332 4.83 12.57 10.61
CA ALA A 332 3.95 11.87 11.53
C ALA A 332 2.59 11.59 10.88
N TYR A 333 1.98 10.50 11.27
CA TYR A 333 0.63 10.11 10.86
C TYR A 333 -0.07 9.42 12.02
N SER A 334 -1.34 9.74 12.22
CA SER A 334 -2.19 9.05 13.18
C SER A 334 -3.56 8.82 12.58
N VAL A 335 -4.13 7.64 12.79
CA VAL A 335 -5.45 7.28 12.31
C VAL A 335 -6.19 6.45 13.36
N PHE A 336 -7.46 6.74 13.51
CA PHE A 336 -8.40 5.93 14.28
C PHE A 336 -9.41 5.30 13.33
N TYR A 337 -9.57 3.99 13.42
CA TYR A 337 -10.54 3.22 12.67
C TYR A 337 -11.62 2.67 13.60
N ASN A 338 -12.87 2.74 13.16
CA ASN A 338 -13.98 1.97 13.70
C ASN A 338 -14.49 1.05 12.58
N TYR A 339 -14.36 -0.25 12.78
CA TYR A 339 -14.73 -1.29 11.84
C TYR A 339 -15.91 -2.09 12.34
N ASP A 340 -16.93 -2.21 11.50
CA ASP A 340 -18.06 -3.10 11.69
C ASP A 340 -18.22 -3.96 10.44
N PHE A 341 -17.92 -5.25 10.58
CA PHE A 341 -18.09 -6.31 9.59
C PHE A 341 -19.18 -7.30 10.00
N GLY A 342 -20.03 -6.93 10.97
CA GLY A 342 -20.96 -7.84 11.65
C GLY A 342 -20.34 -8.50 12.89
N PRO A 343 -21.14 -9.30 13.62
CA PRO A 343 -20.79 -9.82 14.94
C PRO A 343 -19.50 -10.64 14.96
N ASN A 344 -18.63 -10.36 15.90
CA ASN A 344 -17.39 -11.11 16.19
C ASN A 344 -16.50 -11.39 14.96
N TYR A 345 -16.62 -10.58 13.91
CA TYR A 345 -15.78 -10.74 12.71
C TYR A 345 -14.31 -10.60 13.07
N LEU A 346 -13.47 -11.56 12.63
CA LEU A 346 -12.04 -11.53 12.88
C LEU A 346 -11.29 -12.28 11.77
N ARG A 347 -10.28 -11.61 11.20
CA ARG A 347 -9.39 -12.22 10.22
C ARG A 347 -7.96 -12.19 10.71
N ASN A 348 -7.35 -13.37 10.66
CA ASN A 348 -5.94 -13.56 10.97
C ASN A 348 -5.13 -13.51 9.68
N LEU A 349 -4.13 -12.64 9.63
CA LEU A 349 -3.30 -12.41 8.45
C LEU A 349 -1.83 -12.33 8.84
N GLY A 350 -0.96 -12.77 7.95
CA GLY A 350 0.49 -12.64 8.02
C GLY A 350 1.07 -12.38 6.63
N ILE A 351 1.96 -11.41 6.52
CA ILE A 351 2.59 -11.08 5.24
C ILE A 351 3.63 -12.15 4.90
N MET A 352 3.54 -12.73 3.70
CA MET A 352 4.45 -13.76 3.20
C MET A 352 4.59 -14.92 4.22
N ASN A 353 3.44 -15.37 4.79
CA ASN A 353 3.42 -16.50 5.72
C ASN A 353 3.61 -17.81 4.94
N GLU A 354 4.64 -18.58 5.30
CA GLU A 354 5.02 -19.82 4.63
C GLU A 354 4.76 -21.06 5.47
N SER A 355 4.37 -20.83 6.72
CA SER A 355 4.19 -21.91 7.69
C SER A 355 2.81 -22.52 7.60
N ILE A 356 2.74 -23.80 7.87
CA ILE A 356 1.51 -24.57 8.09
C ILE A 356 1.45 -25.03 9.54
N ALA A 357 0.29 -25.49 9.98
CA ALA A 357 0.13 -26.07 11.32
C ALA A 357 0.89 -27.40 11.41
N ASP A 358 1.65 -27.58 12.49
CA ASP A 358 2.32 -28.85 12.81
C ASP A 358 1.33 -29.82 13.44
N PRO A 359 0.96 -30.93 12.77
CA PRO A 359 0.00 -31.90 13.28
C PRO A 359 0.51 -32.68 14.50
N SER A 360 1.82 -32.68 14.75
CA SER A 360 2.46 -33.35 15.88
C SER A 360 2.60 -32.46 17.13
N PHE A 361 2.23 -31.17 17.02
CA PHE A 361 2.40 -30.22 18.11
C PHE A 361 1.38 -30.50 19.23
N SER A 362 1.90 -30.88 20.41
CA SER A 362 1.09 -31.23 21.59
C SER A 362 0.84 -30.06 22.55
N GLY A 363 1.43 -28.88 22.29
CA GLY A 363 1.23 -27.67 23.10
C GLY A 363 -0.04 -26.90 22.74
N SER A 364 -0.22 -25.71 23.34
CA SER A 364 -1.31 -24.79 22.97
C SER A 364 -0.91 -24.02 21.72
N PRO A 365 -1.57 -24.24 20.56
CA PRO A 365 -1.28 -23.48 19.35
C PRO A 365 -1.74 -22.05 19.48
N ALA A 366 -1.23 -21.17 18.63
CA ALA A 366 -1.75 -19.82 18.54
C ALA A 366 -3.18 -19.81 17.98
N LEU A 367 -4.06 -19.02 18.58
CA LEU A 367 -5.44 -18.83 18.11
C LEU A 367 -5.52 -18.35 16.65
N ALA A 368 -4.57 -17.55 16.24
CA ALA A 368 -4.47 -17.02 14.86
C ALA A 368 -4.00 -18.07 13.85
N GLY A 369 -3.44 -19.20 14.29
CA GLY A 369 -2.81 -20.21 13.44
C GLY A 369 -1.29 -20.11 13.37
N ALA A 370 -0.70 -20.94 12.50
CA ALA A 370 0.73 -21.11 12.36
C ALA A 370 1.43 -19.90 11.71
N GLY A 371 2.75 -19.85 11.86
CA GLY A 371 3.61 -18.88 11.24
C GLY A 371 3.56 -17.49 11.89
N ASN A 372 3.45 -16.46 11.08
CA ASN A 372 3.35 -15.08 11.54
C ASN A 372 1.90 -14.55 11.54
N LEU A 373 0.90 -15.43 11.49
CA LEU A 373 -0.50 -15.05 11.55
C LEU A 373 -0.83 -14.35 12.88
N GLN A 374 -1.63 -13.32 12.80
CA GLN A 374 -2.15 -12.56 13.94
C GLN A 374 -3.52 -11.95 13.63
N PRO A 375 -4.35 -11.63 14.65
CA PRO A 375 -5.55 -10.86 14.47
C PRO A 375 -5.24 -9.50 13.85
N MET A 376 -5.74 -9.26 12.63
CA MET A 376 -5.35 -8.08 11.86
C MET A 376 -6.53 -7.20 11.46
N ILE A 377 -7.68 -7.79 11.13
CA ILE A 377 -8.91 -7.11 10.75
C ILE A 377 -10.05 -7.72 11.57
N GLY A 378 -10.91 -6.90 12.15
CA GLY A 378 -12.04 -7.36 12.93
C GLY A 378 -13.04 -6.26 13.21
N THR A 379 -14.26 -6.63 13.60
CA THR A 379 -15.21 -5.68 14.16
C THR A 379 -14.64 -5.12 15.47
N GLY A 380 -14.54 -3.78 15.56
CA GLY A 380 -13.93 -3.10 16.69
C GLY A 380 -13.15 -1.85 16.30
N ASN A 381 -12.20 -1.47 17.14
CA ASN A 381 -11.44 -0.24 16.99
C ASN A 381 -9.95 -0.50 16.81
N ILE A 382 -9.32 0.31 15.97
CA ILE A 382 -7.87 0.30 15.76
C ILE A 382 -7.36 1.75 15.86
N TRP A 383 -6.31 1.96 16.62
CA TRP A 383 -5.54 3.18 16.59
C TRP A 383 -4.13 2.87 16.12
N TYR A 384 -3.72 3.54 15.05
CA TYR A 384 -2.38 3.45 14.50
C TYR A 384 -1.73 4.82 14.46
N THR A 385 -0.49 4.91 14.90
CA THR A 385 0.31 6.12 14.81
C THR A 385 1.75 5.80 14.45
N GLN A 386 2.39 6.66 13.67
CA GLN A 386 3.79 6.57 13.31
C GLN A 386 4.43 7.96 13.32
N ALA A 387 5.72 8.02 13.63
CA ALA A 387 6.50 9.25 13.55
C ALA A 387 7.95 8.94 13.20
N GLY A 388 8.59 9.86 12.47
CA GLY A 388 10.00 9.76 12.12
C GLY A 388 10.63 11.15 11.94
N VAL A 389 11.95 11.22 12.12
CA VAL A 389 12.71 12.46 12.00
C VAL A 389 13.83 12.27 11.00
N LEU A 390 13.80 13.01 9.90
CA LEU A 390 14.90 13.08 8.95
C LEU A 390 16.05 13.84 9.59
N LEU A 391 17.16 13.16 9.82
CA LEU A 391 18.31 13.68 10.55
C LEU A 391 19.03 14.81 9.77
N PRO A 392 19.75 15.69 10.46
CA PRO A 392 20.42 16.83 9.84
C PRO A 392 21.50 16.38 8.84
N SER A 393 21.65 17.15 7.77
CA SER A 393 22.75 17.02 6.84
C SER A 393 23.34 18.39 6.56
N LYS A 394 24.67 18.49 6.67
CA LYS A 394 25.41 19.71 6.30
C LYS A 394 25.81 19.70 4.81
N SER A 395 25.79 18.54 4.17
CA SER A 395 26.13 18.41 2.75
C SER A 395 24.94 18.77 1.88
N GLU A 396 25.18 19.47 0.77
CA GLU A 396 24.16 19.70 -0.25
C GLU A 396 23.77 18.42 -0.97
N LYS A 397 24.72 17.50 -1.15
CA LYS A 397 24.54 16.17 -1.74
C LYS A 397 25.07 15.11 -0.79
N PRO A 398 24.36 14.78 0.31
CA PRO A 398 24.80 13.75 1.23
C PRO A 398 24.73 12.39 0.53
N LYS A 399 25.72 11.53 0.80
CA LYS A 399 25.73 10.15 0.27
C LYS A 399 24.54 9.34 0.78
N VAL A 400 24.13 9.57 2.03
CA VAL A 400 23.00 8.90 2.67
C VAL A 400 22.29 9.89 3.59
N ARG A 401 20.94 9.88 3.54
CA ARG A 401 20.08 10.56 4.52
C ARG A 401 19.44 9.52 5.41
N ILE A 402 19.36 9.77 6.71
CA ILE A 402 18.84 8.82 7.69
C ILE A 402 17.58 9.39 8.32
N GLN A 403 16.54 8.53 8.45
CA GLN A 403 15.27 8.86 9.10
C GLN A 403 14.88 7.72 10.04
N PRO A 404 15.30 7.76 11.33
CA PRO A 404 14.73 6.88 12.34
C PRO A 404 13.23 7.13 12.49
N PHE A 405 12.48 6.06 12.77
CA PHE A 405 11.05 6.12 12.98
C PHE A 405 10.58 5.10 14.01
N GLY A 406 9.39 5.32 14.52
CA GLY A 406 8.64 4.39 15.33
C GLY A 406 7.17 4.40 14.96
N ALA A 407 6.49 3.28 15.19
CA ALA A 407 5.05 3.18 15.06
C ALA A 407 4.45 2.39 16.23
N TYR A 408 3.19 2.70 16.52
CA TYR A 408 2.40 2.04 17.54
C TYR A 408 1.03 1.71 16.98
N THR A 409 0.57 0.49 17.25
CA THR A 409 -0.76 -0.01 16.90
C THR A 409 -1.46 -0.50 18.16
N TYR A 410 -2.68 -0.05 18.39
CA TYR A 410 -3.60 -0.59 19.38
C TYR A 410 -4.80 -1.18 18.65
N LYS A 411 -5.18 -2.43 18.99
CA LYS A 411 -6.32 -3.14 18.40
C LYS A 411 -7.21 -3.67 19.51
N ASN A 412 -8.52 -3.36 19.41
CA ASN A 412 -9.55 -3.88 20.30
C ASN A 412 -10.68 -4.42 19.44
N PHE A 413 -10.71 -5.75 19.27
CA PHE A 413 -11.68 -6.44 18.46
C PHE A 413 -12.74 -7.13 19.34
N GLU A 414 -14.00 -7.09 18.92
CA GLU A 414 -15.13 -7.69 19.59
C GLU A 414 -14.94 -9.20 19.83
N ALA A 415 -14.36 -9.91 18.85
CA ALA A 415 -14.07 -11.35 18.93
C ALA A 415 -12.98 -11.72 19.94
N LEU A 416 -12.31 -10.73 20.56
CA LEU A 416 -11.23 -10.93 21.52
C LEU A 416 -11.53 -10.15 22.79
N GLU A 417 -11.49 -10.81 23.92
CA GLU A 417 -11.73 -10.17 25.22
C GLU A 417 -10.57 -9.29 25.68
N LYS A 418 -9.41 -9.43 25.04
CA LYS A 418 -8.20 -8.68 25.35
C LYS A 418 -7.68 -7.89 24.18
N ALA A 419 -7.60 -6.58 24.35
CA ALA A 419 -6.95 -5.69 23.40
C ALA A 419 -5.43 -5.96 23.29
N SER A 420 -4.85 -5.66 22.13
CA SER A 420 -3.42 -5.83 21.89
C SER A 420 -2.74 -4.52 21.50
N SER A 421 -1.46 -4.42 21.85
CA SER A 421 -0.56 -3.35 21.43
C SER A 421 0.59 -3.93 20.60
N GLN A 422 1.09 -3.17 19.63
CA GLN A 422 2.16 -3.56 18.74
C GLN A 422 3.10 -2.37 18.53
N PHE A 423 4.40 -2.62 18.47
CA PHE A 423 5.42 -1.59 18.28
C PHE A 423 6.29 -1.95 17.08
N ASP A 424 6.60 -0.94 16.26
CA ASP A 424 7.57 -1.00 15.20
C ASP A 424 8.63 0.07 15.43
N LEU A 425 9.90 -0.31 15.30
CA LEU A 425 11.05 0.60 15.39
C LEU A 425 11.96 0.36 14.19
N GLY A 426 12.42 1.43 13.55
CA GLY A 426 13.24 1.27 12.37
C GLY A 426 13.95 2.53 11.92
N ALA A 427 14.61 2.42 10.77
CA ALA A 427 15.25 3.55 10.12
C ALA A 427 15.23 3.39 8.60
N ASN A 428 15.01 4.50 7.90
CA ASN A 428 15.21 4.64 6.47
C ASN A 428 16.61 5.21 6.20
N PHE A 429 17.30 4.63 5.23
CA PHE A 429 18.58 5.08 4.69
C PHE A 429 18.35 5.44 3.23
N PHE A 430 18.19 6.72 2.96
CA PHE A 430 17.95 7.23 1.61
C PHE A 430 19.29 7.44 0.89
N LEU A 431 19.56 6.63 -0.12
CA LEU A 431 20.75 6.68 -0.98
C LEU A 431 20.51 7.69 -2.10
N ASP A 432 19.29 7.75 -2.62
CA ASP A 432 18.83 8.74 -3.60
C ASP A 432 17.33 9.02 -3.38
N GLY A 433 17.01 9.74 -2.29
CA GLY A 433 15.64 9.99 -1.90
C GLY A 433 14.82 8.69 -1.83
N HIS A 434 13.62 8.72 -2.40
CA HIS A 434 12.79 7.50 -2.49
C HIS A 434 13.19 6.58 -3.65
N HIS A 435 13.99 7.05 -4.63
CA HIS A 435 14.41 6.24 -5.78
C HIS A 435 15.26 5.05 -5.37
N ALA A 436 16.14 5.26 -4.37
CA ALA A 436 16.95 4.18 -3.81
C ALA A 436 17.01 4.33 -2.29
N LYS A 437 16.39 3.40 -1.57
CA LYS A 437 16.41 3.39 -0.10
C LYS A 437 16.55 2.00 0.47
N ILE A 438 17.16 1.91 1.63
CA ILE A 438 17.15 0.74 2.50
C ILE A 438 16.29 1.11 3.72
N THR A 439 15.36 0.24 4.10
CA THR A 439 14.56 0.39 5.31
C THR A 439 14.83 -0.82 6.21
N THR A 440 15.19 -0.57 7.46
CA THR A 440 15.28 -1.60 8.49
C THR A 440 14.17 -1.40 9.51
N GLN A 441 13.53 -2.49 9.95
CA GLN A 441 12.45 -2.42 10.94
C GLN A 441 12.43 -3.67 11.81
N TYR A 442 12.25 -3.49 13.09
CA TYR A 442 11.87 -4.52 14.04
C TYR A 442 10.43 -4.28 14.48
N SER A 443 9.61 -5.32 14.41
CA SER A 443 8.17 -5.29 14.74
C SER A 443 7.87 -6.32 15.82
N THR A 444 6.96 -5.98 16.74
CA THR A 444 6.41 -6.93 17.70
C THR A 444 4.99 -7.31 17.29
N ARG A 445 4.53 -8.53 17.60
CA ARG A 445 3.17 -8.97 17.41
C ARG A 445 2.67 -9.81 18.56
N PRO A 446 1.38 -9.68 18.95
CA PRO A 446 0.79 -10.50 20.01
C PRO A 446 0.52 -11.92 19.53
N VAL A 447 0.74 -12.90 20.40
CA VAL A 447 0.35 -14.29 20.20
C VAL A 447 -0.75 -14.63 21.20
N TYR A 448 -1.98 -14.74 20.69
CA TYR A 448 -3.13 -15.19 21.46
C TYR A 448 -3.16 -16.72 21.51
N THR A 449 -3.35 -17.27 22.70
CA THR A 449 -3.62 -18.69 22.92
C THR A 449 -5.07 -18.96 23.34
N ALA A 450 -5.79 -17.91 23.72
CA ALA A 450 -7.23 -17.87 23.93
C ALA A 450 -7.76 -16.46 23.66
N VAL A 451 -9.05 -16.26 23.57
CA VAL A 451 -9.68 -14.95 23.25
C VAL A 451 -9.36 -13.89 24.31
N ASP A 452 -9.20 -14.30 25.56
CA ASP A 452 -8.87 -13.46 26.73
C ASP A 452 -7.37 -13.45 27.05
N LYS A 453 -6.51 -14.21 26.32
CA LYS A 453 -5.13 -14.43 26.72
C LYS A 453 -4.11 -14.19 25.62
N ILE A 454 -3.30 -13.15 25.79
CA ILE A 454 -2.03 -12.99 25.09
C ILE A 454 -0.94 -13.71 25.91
N ASP A 455 -0.36 -14.77 25.34
CA ASP A 455 0.68 -15.56 26.00
C ASP A 455 2.02 -14.83 25.96
N LYS A 456 2.37 -14.31 24.78
CA LYS A 456 3.65 -13.62 24.55
C LYS A 456 3.60 -12.71 23.34
N TYR A 457 4.67 -11.97 23.14
CA TYR A 457 4.94 -11.22 21.92
C TYR A 457 6.08 -11.90 21.17
N LYS A 458 5.96 -11.92 19.86
CA LYS A 458 6.95 -12.43 18.90
C LYS A 458 7.49 -11.29 18.06
N GLY A 459 8.75 -11.42 17.66
CA GLY A 459 9.46 -10.41 16.88
C GLY A 459 9.56 -10.76 15.40
N GLU A 460 9.70 -9.73 14.58
CA GLU A 460 10.10 -9.82 13.18
C GLU A 460 11.07 -8.70 12.85
N PHE A 461 12.21 -9.04 12.25
CA PHE A 461 13.17 -8.08 11.75
C PHE A 461 13.19 -8.13 10.22
N ILE A 462 13.04 -6.97 9.58
CA ILE A 462 13.00 -6.83 8.11
C ILE A 462 14.06 -5.82 7.67
N ILE A 463 14.80 -6.18 6.60
CA ILE A 463 15.57 -5.26 5.80
C ILE A 463 14.93 -5.20 4.42
N GLN A 464 14.47 -4.04 4.00
CA GLN A 464 13.95 -3.81 2.65
C GLN A 464 14.94 -3.02 1.81
N LEU A 465 15.27 -3.54 0.63
CA LEU A 465 15.89 -2.76 -0.44
C LEU A 465 14.80 -2.32 -1.41
N GLN A 466 14.69 -1.02 -1.64
CA GLN A 466 13.77 -0.44 -2.61
C GLN A 466 14.54 0.36 -3.66
N ILE A 467 14.19 0.11 -4.91
CA ILE A 467 14.63 0.93 -6.06
C ILE A 467 13.41 1.23 -6.92
N TYR A 468 13.26 2.49 -7.35
CA TYR A 468 12.25 2.85 -8.34
C TYR A 468 12.72 3.92 -9.31
N LEU A 469 12.16 3.87 -10.52
CA LEU A 469 12.41 4.80 -11.62
C LEU A 469 11.37 5.95 -11.62
#